data_c2b0465ab9d93864939c5930226ad61d
#
_entry.id   c2b0465ab9d93864939c5930226ad61d
#
_cell.length_a   1.000
_cell.length_b   1.000
_cell.length_c   1.000
_cell.angle_alpha   90.00
_cell.angle_beta   90.00
_cell.angle_gamma   90.00
#
_symmetry.space_group_name_H-M   'P 1'
#
loop_
_entity.id
_entity.type
_entity.pdbx_description
1 polymer ?
#
loop_
_entity_poly.entity_id
_entity_poly.type
_entity_poly.pdbx_seq_one_letter_code
_entity_poly.pdbx_strand_id
1 'polypeptide(L)'
;MKIRNAGMAALAMLLIVPAAWAQAESSAPAVATGKIAVINLQAAIAGTEEGKEASKQLQAQFASRQTELENLRKQIADLQQRLQAGQTTLSDEEKARLGSQGNVLTRKFQREQQDLQDDGNDAQQLVINRIGQKMLTVLDKFAKQNGYGLILDDGTSAQSAPVVLYSANQVDVTQQIIKLYDTSYPVKAAAPAASRPGTSKPSQK
;
A
#
# COMPACT_ATOMS: atom_id res chain seq x y z
N MET A 1 23.74 -105.06 -20.37
CA MET A 1 25.21 -105.12 -20.43
C MET A 1 25.69 -103.73 -20.07
N LYS A 2 26.05 -103.53 -18.84
CA LYS A 2 27.32 -103.04 -18.29
C LYS A 2 27.97 -101.95 -19.14
N ILE A 3 28.18 -100.77 -18.61
CA ILE A 3 29.35 -100.25 -17.85
C ILE A 3 29.13 -98.77 -17.63
N ARG A 4 28.97 -98.20 -16.48
CA ARG A 4 29.89 -97.57 -15.52
C ARG A 4 31.02 -96.76 -16.12
N ASN A 5 30.99 -95.50 -15.80
CA ASN A 5 32.06 -94.68 -15.17
C ASN A 5 31.57 -93.20 -15.09
N ALA A 6 31.45 -92.66 -13.97
CA ALA A 6 32.38 -92.11 -12.99
C ALA A 6 33.18 -90.93 -13.56
N GLY A 7 32.92 -89.82 -12.95
CA GLY A 7 33.99 -88.84 -12.74
C GLY A 7 33.75 -87.44 -13.09
N MET A 8 33.69 -86.69 -12.17
CA MET A 8 34.45 -85.47 -11.84
C MET A 8 33.63 -84.22 -11.64
N ALA A 9 33.64 -83.86 -10.42
CA ALA A 9 33.16 -82.60 -9.88
C ALA A 9 33.91 -81.38 -10.47
N ALA A 10 33.18 -80.38 -10.90
CA ALA A 10 33.73 -79.05 -11.00
C ALA A 10 32.74 -78.07 -10.33
N LEU A 11 33.15 -77.67 -9.15
CA LEU A 11 32.51 -76.67 -8.30
C LEU A 11 32.70 -75.33 -8.94
N ALA A 12 31.70 -74.83 -9.65
CA ALA A 12 31.65 -73.38 -10.11
C ALA A 12 30.82 -72.58 -9.11
N MET A 13 31.53 -71.95 -8.21
CA MET A 13 30.98 -71.00 -7.23
C MET A 13 30.59 -69.68 -7.94
N LEU A 14 29.32 -69.54 -8.31
CA LEU A 14 28.78 -68.34 -8.92
C LEU A 14 28.52 -67.33 -7.83
N LEU A 15 29.41 -66.32 -7.71
CA LEU A 15 29.23 -65.20 -6.85
C LEU A 15 28.11 -64.30 -7.42
N ILE A 16 26.90 -64.47 -6.87
CA ILE A 16 25.79 -63.51 -7.10
C ILE A 16 26.09 -62.26 -6.29
N VAL A 17 26.57 -61.18 -6.94
CA VAL A 17 26.63 -59.83 -6.38
C VAL A 17 25.24 -59.23 -6.47
N PRO A 18 24.54 -58.91 -5.37
CA PRO A 18 23.33 -58.13 -5.44
C PRO A 18 23.73 -56.73 -5.80
N ALA A 19 23.47 -56.32 -7.03
CA ALA A 19 23.50 -54.92 -7.42
C ALA A 19 22.38 -54.20 -6.62
N ALA A 20 22.71 -53.69 -5.45
CA ALA A 20 21.90 -52.74 -4.75
C ALA A 20 21.89 -51.44 -5.61
N TRP A 21 20.92 -51.37 -6.47
CA TRP A 21 20.58 -50.11 -7.14
C TRP A 21 20.06 -49.20 -6.04
N ALA A 22 20.94 -48.32 -5.53
CA ALA A 22 20.55 -47.19 -4.75
C ALA A 22 19.66 -46.32 -5.65
N GLN A 23 18.35 -46.45 -5.51
CA GLN A 23 17.40 -45.48 -5.95
C GLN A 23 17.70 -44.23 -5.11
N ALA A 24 18.55 -43.34 -5.63
CA ALA A 24 18.55 -41.98 -5.22
C ALA A 24 17.17 -41.44 -5.62
N GLU A 25 16.22 -41.51 -4.69
CA GLU A 25 15.01 -40.72 -4.77
C GLU A 25 15.46 -39.26 -4.91
N SER A 26 15.51 -38.82 -6.17
CA SER A 26 15.56 -37.43 -6.49
C SER A 26 14.28 -36.84 -5.90
N SER A 27 14.35 -36.37 -4.67
CA SER A 27 13.32 -35.52 -4.09
C SER A 27 13.34 -34.22 -4.88
N ALA A 28 12.72 -34.26 -6.06
CA ALA A 28 12.32 -33.05 -6.73
C ALA A 28 11.58 -32.22 -5.67
N PRO A 29 11.92 -30.92 -5.49
CA PRO A 29 11.19 -30.08 -4.56
C PRO A 29 9.73 -30.21 -4.94
N ALA A 30 8.90 -30.67 -4.01
CA ALA A 30 7.46 -30.72 -4.21
C ALA A 30 7.02 -29.32 -4.60
N VAL A 31 6.72 -29.14 -5.88
CA VAL A 31 6.08 -27.92 -6.34
C VAL A 31 4.78 -27.86 -5.55
N ALA A 32 4.73 -26.95 -4.60
CA ALA A 32 3.53 -26.76 -3.79
C ALA A 32 2.39 -26.47 -4.78
N THR A 33 1.56 -27.48 -5.05
CA THR A 33 0.30 -27.34 -5.80
C THR A 33 -0.69 -26.59 -4.92
N GLY A 34 -0.29 -25.36 -4.53
CA GLY A 34 -1.12 -24.47 -3.72
C GLY A 34 -2.14 -23.75 -4.59
N LYS A 35 -3.27 -23.43 -4.00
CA LYS A 35 -4.26 -22.55 -4.62
C LYS A 35 -3.60 -21.22 -5.01
N ILE A 36 -4.08 -20.60 -6.07
CA ILE A 36 -3.69 -19.24 -6.45
C ILE A 36 -4.81 -18.29 -6.05
N ALA A 37 -4.46 -17.14 -5.49
CA ALA A 37 -5.38 -16.06 -5.21
C ALA A 37 -4.90 -14.76 -5.85
N VAL A 38 -5.81 -13.81 -5.96
CA VAL A 38 -5.55 -12.45 -6.42
C VAL A 38 -6.01 -11.48 -5.34
N ILE A 39 -5.27 -10.42 -5.14
CA ILE A 39 -5.61 -9.34 -4.21
C ILE A 39 -5.36 -7.99 -4.89
N ASN A 40 -6.22 -7.02 -4.62
CA ASN A 40 -5.92 -5.62 -4.87
C ASN A 40 -5.38 -5.01 -3.57
N LEU A 41 -4.04 -4.96 -3.45
CA LEU A 41 -3.40 -4.52 -2.21
C LEU A 41 -3.72 -3.06 -1.89
N GLN A 42 -3.76 -2.19 -2.89
CA GLN A 42 -4.08 -0.77 -2.70
C GLN A 42 -5.53 -0.58 -2.24
N ALA A 43 -6.46 -1.28 -2.89
CA ALA A 43 -7.87 -1.27 -2.49
C ALA A 43 -8.05 -1.90 -1.10
N ALA A 44 -7.30 -2.96 -0.78
CA ALA A 44 -7.33 -3.57 0.54
C ALA A 44 -6.87 -2.58 1.62
N ILE A 45 -5.74 -1.89 1.43
CA ILE A 45 -5.23 -0.88 2.37
C ILE A 45 -6.25 0.23 2.59
N ALA A 46 -6.79 0.81 1.50
CA ALA A 46 -7.79 1.87 1.58
C ALA A 46 -9.13 1.41 2.20
N GLY A 47 -9.46 0.13 2.03
CA GLY A 47 -10.70 -0.47 2.53
C GLY A 47 -10.71 -0.79 4.02
N THR A 48 -9.54 -0.92 4.67
CA THR A 48 -9.44 -1.17 6.12
C THR A 48 -9.98 -0.01 6.93
N GLU A 49 -10.44 -0.27 8.15
CA GLU A 49 -10.87 0.80 9.06
C GLU A 49 -9.69 1.75 9.40
N GLU A 50 -8.47 1.23 9.54
CA GLU A 50 -7.27 2.06 9.73
C GLU A 50 -6.99 2.95 8.51
N GLY A 51 -7.18 2.45 7.28
CA GLY A 51 -7.00 3.22 6.05
C GLY A 51 -8.03 4.33 5.90
N LYS A 52 -9.30 4.03 6.18
CA LYS A 52 -10.38 5.02 6.17
C LYS A 52 -10.15 6.13 7.21
N GLU A 53 -9.75 5.76 8.42
CA GLU A 53 -9.47 6.74 9.48
C GLU A 53 -8.26 7.59 9.14
N ALA A 54 -7.18 7.01 8.61
CA ALA A 54 -6.01 7.74 8.14
C ALA A 54 -6.37 8.73 7.03
N SER A 55 -7.22 8.32 6.07
CA SER A 55 -7.70 9.20 5.01
C SER A 55 -8.47 10.40 5.55
N LYS A 56 -9.36 10.19 6.53
CA LYS A 56 -10.09 11.29 7.21
C LYS A 56 -9.14 12.23 7.94
N GLN A 57 -8.14 11.70 8.63
CA GLN A 57 -7.16 12.50 9.35
C GLN A 57 -6.32 13.35 8.39
N LEU A 58 -5.86 12.77 7.27
CA LEU A 58 -5.14 13.52 6.24
C LEU A 58 -6.01 14.64 5.64
N GLN A 59 -7.26 14.33 5.30
CA GLN A 59 -8.19 15.31 4.78
C GLN A 59 -8.41 16.47 5.76
N ALA A 60 -8.60 16.18 7.05
CA ALA A 60 -8.75 17.21 8.09
C ALA A 60 -7.47 18.02 8.28
N GLN A 61 -6.30 17.38 8.24
CA GLN A 61 -5.00 18.04 8.39
C GLN A 61 -4.73 19.05 7.25
N PHE A 62 -5.10 18.69 6.02
CA PHE A 62 -4.83 19.54 4.85
C PHE A 62 -5.94 20.55 4.52
N ALA A 63 -7.12 20.44 5.16
CA ALA A 63 -8.26 21.31 4.87
C ALA A 63 -7.95 22.81 5.07
N SER A 64 -7.22 23.18 6.12
CA SER A 64 -6.83 24.57 6.38
C SER A 64 -5.90 25.12 5.30
N ARG A 65 -4.95 24.33 4.83
CA ARG A 65 -4.02 24.73 3.77
C ARG A 65 -4.72 24.85 2.41
N GLN A 66 -5.68 23.98 2.12
CA GLN A 66 -6.54 24.15 0.94
C GLN A 66 -7.31 25.45 0.97
N THR A 67 -7.88 25.81 2.12
CA THR A 67 -8.56 27.11 2.30
C THR A 67 -7.61 28.28 2.12
N GLU A 68 -6.37 28.17 2.61
CA GLU A 68 -5.35 29.23 2.41
C GLU A 68 -5.01 29.41 0.91
N LEU A 69 -4.84 28.30 0.17
CA LEU A 69 -4.62 28.34 -1.28
C LEU A 69 -5.78 29.01 -2.02
N GLU A 70 -7.02 28.70 -1.66
CA GLU A 70 -8.19 29.36 -2.23
C GLU A 70 -8.19 30.87 -1.96
N ASN A 71 -7.83 31.27 -0.73
CA ASN A 71 -7.73 32.68 -0.36
C ASN A 71 -6.61 33.41 -1.14
N LEU A 72 -5.45 32.78 -1.29
CA LEU A 72 -4.37 33.34 -2.11
C LEU A 72 -4.81 33.51 -3.56
N ARG A 73 -5.50 32.53 -4.13
CA ARG A 73 -6.05 32.58 -5.50
C ARG A 73 -7.03 33.75 -5.66
N LYS A 74 -7.93 33.95 -4.69
CA LYS A 74 -8.89 35.08 -4.70
C LYS A 74 -8.16 36.41 -4.64
N GLN A 75 -7.14 36.55 -3.78
CA GLN A 75 -6.35 37.76 -3.67
C GLN A 75 -5.60 38.09 -4.96
N ILE A 76 -5.02 37.10 -5.60
CA ILE A 76 -4.34 37.25 -6.91
C ILE A 76 -5.35 37.75 -7.96
N ALA A 77 -6.53 37.15 -8.02
CA ALA A 77 -7.58 37.52 -8.97
C ALA A 77 -8.07 38.96 -8.73
N ASP A 78 -8.27 39.36 -7.46
CA ASP A 78 -8.66 40.75 -7.11
C ASP A 78 -7.60 41.76 -7.56
N LEU A 79 -6.33 41.50 -7.30
CA LEU A 79 -5.24 42.38 -7.76
C LEU A 79 -5.18 42.48 -9.29
N GLN A 80 -5.37 41.37 -10.00
CA GLN A 80 -5.42 41.38 -11.47
C GLN A 80 -6.60 42.21 -11.99
N GLN A 81 -7.78 42.04 -11.39
CA GLN A 81 -8.98 42.79 -11.74
C GLN A 81 -8.79 44.31 -11.47
N ARG A 82 -8.20 44.67 -10.33
CA ARG A 82 -7.91 46.08 -9.99
C ARG A 82 -6.91 46.72 -10.95
N LEU A 83 -5.87 45.99 -11.36
CA LEU A 83 -4.93 46.42 -12.37
C LEU A 83 -5.60 46.64 -13.72
N GLN A 84 -6.47 45.72 -14.13
CA GLN A 84 -7.22 45.85 -15.41
C GLN A 84 -8.19 47.01 -15.38
N ALA A 85 -9.00 47.14 -14.31
CA ALA A 85 -9.97 48.23 -14.17
C ALA A 85 -9.29 49.60 -14.06
N GLY A 86 -8.12 49.64 -13.43
CA GLY A 86 -7.38 50.89 -13.20
C GLY A 86 -6.37 51.28 -14.27
N GLN A 87 -6.34 50.60 -15.44
CA GLN A 87 -5.32 50.86 -16.47
C GLN A 87 -5.20 52.32 -16.89
N THR A 88 -6.30 53.06 -16.92
CA THR A 88 -6.35 54.48 -17.32
C THR A 88 -6.40 55.44 -16.14
N THR A 89 -6.70 54.97 -14.92
CA THR A 89 -6.97 55.82 -13.74
C THR A 89 -5.89 55.72 -12.66
N LEU A 90 -5.15 54.62 -12.60
CA LEU A 90 -4.07 54.41 -11.62
C LEU A 90 -2.77 55.09 -12.10
N SER A 91 -2.01 55.67 -11.14
CA SER A 91 -0.67 56.15 -11.40
C SER A 91 0.29 54.97 -11.71
N ASP A 92 1.40 55.29 -12.39
CA ASP A 92 2.40 54.25 -12.72
C ASP A 92 3.03 53.64 -11.46
N GLU A 93 3.21 54.42 -10.39
CA GLU A 93 3.67 53.92 -9.10
C GLU A 93 2.68 52.95 -8.46
N GLU A 94 1.38 53.26 -8.50
CA GLU A 94 0.33 52.38 -7.97
C GLU A 94 0.25 51.06 -8.78
N LYS A 95 0.33 51.13 -10.13
CA LYS A 95 0.39 49.94 -10.99
C LYS A 95 1.61 49.08 -10.66
N ALA A 96 2.78 49.70 -10.48
CA ALA A 96 4.00 48.96 -10.11
C ALA A 96 3.87 48.30 -8.74
N ARG A 97 3.24 48.96 -7.77
CA ARG A 97 2.99 48.43 -6.43
C ARG A 97 2.05 47.21 -6.49
N LEU A 98 0.90 47.35 -7.15
CA LEU A 98 -0.06 46.22 -7.29
C LEU A 98 0.54 45.05 -8.07
N GLY A 99 1.30 45.34 -9.13
CA GLY A 99 2.00 44.32 -9.90
C GLY A 99 3.03 43.55 -9.05
N SER A 100 3.80 44.29 -8.24
CA SER A 100 4.77 43.65 -7.31
C SER A 100 4.08 42.77 -6.27
N GLN A 101 2.97 43.27 -5.68
CA GLN A 101 2.16 42.46 -4.75
C GLN A 101 1.60 41.20 -5.41
N GLY A 102 1.06 41.32 -6.64
CA GLY A 102 0.57 40.17 -7.41
C GLY A 102 1.64 39.14 -7.65
N ASN A 103 2.86 39.56 -8.01
CA ASN A 103 3.98 38.68 -8.22
C ASN A 103 4.42 37.95 -6.93
N VAL A 104 4.40 38.64 -5.79
CA VAL A 104 4.71 38.03 -4.48
C VAL A 104 3.67 36.98 -4.12
N LEU A 105 2.38 37.29 -4.25
CA LEU A 105 1.30 36.36 -3.93
C LEU A 105 1.29 35.16 -4.89
N THR A 106 1.58 35.36 -6.17
CA THR A 106 1.66 34.28 -7.15
C THR A 106 2.79 33.30 -6.80
N ARG A 107 3.97 33.82 -6.44
CA ARG A 107 5.07 32.96 -6.00
C ARG A 107 4.75 32.24 -4.69
N LYS A 108 4.06 32.90 -3.75
CA LYS A 108 3.59 32.27 -2.52
C LYS A 108 2.61 31.14 -2.83
N PHE A 109 1.62 31.40 -3.69
CA PHE A 109 0.62 30.40 -4.11
C PHE A 109 1.28 29.17 -4.75
N GLN A 110 2.20 29.38 -5.69
CA GLN A 110 2.89 28.29 -6.36
C GLN A 110 3.68 27.42 -5.39
N ARG A 111 4.41 28.04 -4.45
CA ARG A 111 5.16 27.31 -3.42
C ARG A 111 4.24 26.52 -2.51
N GLU A 112 3.22 27.17 -1.96
CA GLU A 112 2.27 26.51 -1.04
C GLU A 112 1.51 25.37 -1.71
N GLN A 113 1.21 25.51 -3.01
CA GLN A 113 0.59 24.43 -3.78
C GLN A 113 1.55 23.22 -3.92
N GLN A 114 2.83 23.47 -4.22
CA GLN A 114 3.83 22.42 -4.32
C GLN A 114 4.04 21.74 -2.97
N ASP A 115 4.26 22.52 -1.92
CA ASP A 115 4.46 22.00 -0.56
C ASP A 115 3.27 21.16 -0.09
N LEU A 116 2.03 21.60 -0.41
CA LEU A 116 0.83 20.82 -0.07
C LEU A 116 0.78 19.50 -0.80
N GLN A 117 1.18 19.48 -2.07
CA GLN A 117 1.20 18.25 -2.87
C GLN A 117 2.27 17.27 -2.36
N ASP A 118 3.48 17.76 -2.08
CA ASP A 118 4.58 16.95 -1.60
C ASP A 118 4.29 16.37 -0.21
N ASP A 119 3.85 17.20 0.74
CA ASP A 119 3.45 16.76 2.08
C ASP A 119 2.29 15.75 2.03
N GLY A 120 1.34 15.96 1.10
CA GLY A 120 0.22 15.04 0.89
C GLY A 120 0.67 13.66 0.40
N ASN A 121 1.58 13.64 -0.58
CA ASN A 121 2.16 12.41 -1.12
C ASN A 121 2.97 11.66 -0.04
N ASP A 122 3.80 12.38 0.72
CA ASP A 122 4.61 11.81 1.78
C ASP A 122 3.74 11.22 2.89
N ALA A 123 2.72 11.95 3.32
CA ALA A 123 1.80 11.48 4.35
C ALA A 123 1.01 10.25 3.88
N GLN A 124 0.56 10.23 2.63
CA GLN A 124 -0.11 9.07 2.04
C GLN A 124 0.83 7.86 1.97
N GLN A 125 2.09 8.05 1.55
CA GLN A 125 3.07 6.99 1.46
C GLN A 125 3.39 6.38 2.84
N LEU A 126 3.48 7.21 3.89
CA LEU A 126 3.66 6.73 5.26
C LEU A 126 2.49 5.84 5.72
N VAL A 127 1.25 6.22 5.40
CA VAL A 127 0.05 5.41 5.71
C VAL A 127 0.09 4.08 4.95
N ILE A 128 0.38 4.11 3.65
CA ILE A 128 0.48 2.90 2.81
C ILE A 128 1.54 1.95 3.36
N ASN A 129 2.72 2.46 3.68
CA ASN A 129 3.81 1.64 4.22
C ASN A 129 3.44 1.01 5.56
N ARG A 130 2.85 1.78 6.48
CA ARG A 130 2.45 1.30 7.80
C ARG A 130 1.40 0.21 7.73
N ILE A 131 0.33 0.43 6.95
CA ILE A 131 -0.75 -0.53 6.80
C ILE A 131 -0.29 -1.72 5.96
N GLY A 132 0.49 -1.48 4.90
CA GLY A 132 1.02 -2.52 4.02
C GLY A 132 1.88 -3.55 4.74
N GLN A 133 2.77 -3.13 5.64
CA GLN A 133 3.56 -4.06 6.44
C GLN A 133 2.70 -4.99 7.32
N LYS A 134 1.67 -4.44 7.96
CA LYS A 134 0.71 -5.24 8.74
C LYS A 134 -0.10 -6.16 7.82
N MET A 135 -0.51 -5.67 6.65
CA MET A 135 -1.26 -6.42 5.65
C MET A 135 -0.48 -7.64 5.16
N LEU A 136 0.82 -7.50 4.88
CA LEU A 136 1.67 -8.62 4.50
C LEU A 136 1.70 -9.71 5.59
N THR A 137 1.69 -9.32 6.87
CA THR A 137 1.61 -10.28 7.98
C THR A 137 0.27 -11.05 7.99
N VAL A 138 -0.82 -10.36 7.69
CA VAL A 138 -2.16 -10.99 7.59
C VAL A 138 -2.21 -11.93 6.38
N LEU A 139 -1.67 -11.50 5.23
CA LEU A 139 -1.59 -12.30 4.00
C LEU A 139 -0.79 -13.59 4.20
N ASP A 140 0.36 -13.52 4.85
CA ASP A 140 1.19 -14.70 5.13
C ASP A 140 0.43 -15.74 5.96
N LYS A 141 -0.22 -15.29 7.03
CA LYS A 141 -1.05 -16.17 7.87
C LYS A 141 -2.22 -16.76 7.09
N PHE A 142 -2.92 -15.93 6.33
CA PHE A 142 -4.07 -16.36 5.52
C PHE A 142 -3.65 -17.38 4.47
N ALA A 143 -2.56 -17.14 3.75
CA ALA A 143 -2.04 -18.04 2.73
C ALA A 143 -1.71 -19.43 3.31
N LYS A 144 -0.99 -19.45 4.43
CA LYS A 144 -0.61 -20.70 5.12
C LYS A 144 -1.83 -21.48 5.62
N GLN A 145 -2.81 -20.80 6.21
CA GLN A 145 -4.01 -21.43 6.77
C GLN A 145 -4.95 -22.00 5.70
N ASN A 146 -4.97 -21.40 4.52
CA ASN A 146 -5.91 -21.78 3.45
C ASN A 146 -5.26 -22.56 2.30
N GLY A 147 -3.95 -22.85 2.37
CA GLY A 147 -3.22 -23.61 1.38
C GLY A 147 -3.00 -22.87 0.06
N TYR A 148 -2.85 -21.55 0.12
CA TYR A 148 -2.45 -20.74 -1.04
C TYR A 148 -0.94 -20.84 -1.24
N GLY A 149 -0.52 -21.24 -2.44
CA GLY A 149 0.89 -21.28 -2.84
C GLY A 149 1.36 -19.97 -3.48
N LEU A 150 0.42 -19.14 -3.95
CA LEU A 150 0.72 -17.88 -4.60
C LEU A 150 -0.45 -16.91 -4.42
N ILE A 151 -0.14 -15.67 -4.07
CA ILE A 151 -1.09 -14.54 -4.09
C ILE A 151 -0.50 -13.46 -4.97
N LEU A 152 -1.22 -13.07 -6.01
CA LEU A 152 -0.82 -12.04 -6.96
C LEU A 152 -1.52 -10.73 -6.65
N ASP A 153 -0.79 -9.62 -6.71
CA ASP A 153 -1.39 -8.30 -6.64
C ASP A 153 -1.90 -7.90 -8.03
N ASP A 154 -3.19 -7.59 -8.15
CA ASP A 154 -3.81 -7.08 -9.37
C ASP A 154 -3.92 -5.55 -9.39
N GLY A 155 -3.34 -4.90 -8.38
CA GLY A 155 -3.30 -3.46 -8.27
C GLY A 155 -2.61 -2.84 -9.48
N THR A 156 -3.36 -2.09 -10.28
CA THR A 156 -2.80 -1.26 -11.35
C THR A 156 -2.23 0.01 -10.74
N SER A 157 -0.90 0.13 -10.70
CA SER A 157 -0.29 1.44 -10.51
C SER A 157 -0.35 2.22 -11.83
N ALA A 158 -0.54 3.53 -11.76
CA ALA A 158 -0.63 4.40 -12.94
C ALA A 158 0.60 4.31 -13.88
N GLN A 159 1.65 3.64 -13.46
CA GLN A 159 2.94 3.53 -14.16
C GLN A 159 3.30 2.10 -14.58
N SER A 160 2.49 1.10 -14.27
CA SER A 160 2.78 -0.30 -14.59
C SER A 160 1.60 -0.96 -15.29
N ALA A 161 1.89 -1.75 -16.32
CA ALA A 161 0.87 -2.59 -16.95
C ALA A 161 0.32 -3.60 -15.92
N PRO A 162 -0.99 -3.94 -16.00
CA PRO A 162 -1.58 -4.91 -15.08
C PRO A 162 -0.90 -6.27 -15.24
N VAL A 163 -0.48 -6.86 -14.13
CA VAL A 163 0.11 -8.19 -14.08
C VAL A 163 -0.97 -9.25 -14.28
N VAL A 164 -2.17 -8.99 -13.76
CA VAL A 164 -3.33 -9.87 -13.89
C VAL A 164 -4.31 -9.24 -14.87
N LEU A 165 -4.51 -9.89 -16.03
CA LEU A 165 -5.43 -9.41 -17.07
C LEU A 165 -6.88 -9.87 -16.83
N TYR A 166 -7.04 -10.98 -16.14
CA TYR A 166 -8.34 -11.54 -15.81
C TYR A 166 -8.24 -12.39 -14.54
N SER A 167 -9.17 -12.23 -13.64
CA SER A 167 -9.38 -13.10 -12.48
C SER A 167 -10.87 -13.32 -12.27
N ALA A 168 -11.25 -14.56 -11.92
CA ALA A 168 -12.63 -14.82 -11.50
C ALA A 168 -12.83 -14.32 -10.05
N ASN A 169 -14.02 -13.83 -9.73
CA ASN A 169 -14.33 -13.30 -8.38
C ASN A 169 -14.04 -14.26 -7.24
N GLN A 170 -14.05 -15.59 -7.51
CA GLN A 170 -13.78 -16.61 -6.49
C GLN A 170 -12.31 -16.68 -6.06
N VAL A 171 -11.39 -16.15 -6.84
CA VAL A 171 -9.95 -16.11 -6.52
C VAL A 171 -9.51 -14.77 -5.92
N ASP A 172 -10.38 -13.76 -5.95
CA ASP A 172 -10.14 -12.47 -5.31
C ASP A 172 -10.39 -12.57 -3.80
N VAL A 173 -9.34 -12.36 -3.04
CA VAL A 173 -9.37 -12.43 -1.57
C VAL A 173 -9.36 -11.07 -0.89
N THR A 174 -9.42 -9.97 -1.65
CA THR A 174 -9.31 -8.59 -1.14
C THR A 174 -10.23 -8.34 0.05
N GLN A 175 -11.51 -8.64 -0.08
CA GLN A 175 -12.49 -8.40 1.00
C GLN A 175 -12.29 -9.32 2.22
N GLN A 176 -11.78 -10.53 2.01
CA GLN A 176 -11.48 -11.44 3.10
C GLN A 176 -10.28 -10.93 3.91
N ILE A 177 -9.25 -10.43 3.23
CA ILE A 177 -8.06 -9.87 3.86
C ILE A 177 -8.38 -8.59 4.62
N ILE A 178 -9.23 -7.68 4.08
CA ILE A 178 -9.71 -6.50 4.81
C ILE A 178 -10.34 -6.89 6.16
N LYS A 179 -11.28 -7.83 6.14
CA LYS A 179 -11.96 -8.31 7.37
C LYS A 179 -10.99 -8.93 8.38
N LEU A 180 -10.03 -9.71 7.91
CA LEU A 180 -9.01 -10.32 8.76
C LEU A 180 -8.06 -9.27 9.34
N TYR A 181 -7.72 -8.25 8.55
CA TYR A 181 -6.92 -7.13 8.99
C TYR A 181 -7.64 -6.36 10.12
N ASP A 182 -8.87 -5.93 9.89
CA ASP A 182 -9.65 -5.16 10.87
C ASP A 182 -9.88 -5.94 12.18
N THR A 183 -10.01 -7.28 12.08
CA THR A 183 -10.08 -8.14 13.26
C THR A 183 -8.74 -8.24 14.00
N SER A 184 -7.62 -8.27 13.26
CA SER A 184 -6.27 -8.41 13.81
C SER A 184 -5.73 -7.10 14.37
N TYR A 185 -6.12 -5.98 13.77
CA TYR A 185 -5.68 -4.62 14.09
C TYR A 185 -6.86 -3.67 14.24
N PRO A 186 -7.74 -3.88 15.26
CA PRO A 186 -8.89 -3.02 15.46
C PRO A 186 -8.44 -1.58 15.71
N VAL A 187 -9.00 -0.65 14.95
CA VAL A 187 -8.80 0.78 15.21
C VAL A 187 -9.48 1.09 16.53
N LYS A 188 -8.68 1.39 17.55
CA LYS A 188 -9.23 1.89 18.80
C LYS A 188 -9.93 3.21 18.48
N ALA A 189 -11.26 3.20 18.49
CA ALA A 189 -12.03 4.43 18.28
C ALA A 189 -11.41 5.51 19.19
N ALA A 190 -10.97 6.61 18.60
CA ALA A 190 -10.50 7.74 19.37
C ALA A 190 -11.63 8.07 20.34
N ALA A 191 -11.39 7.85 21.64
CA ALA A 191 -12.35 8.26 22.65
C ALA A 191 -12.65 9.73 22.37
N PRO A 192 -13.94 10.14 22.32
CA PRO A 192 -14.29 11.53 22.13
C PRO A 192 -13.48 12.32 23.16
N ALA A 193 -12.75 13.33 22.68
CA ALA A 193 -11.90 14.16 23.52
C ALA A 193 -12.73 14.59 24.73
N ALA A 194 -12.46 13.99 25.87
CA ALA A 194 -13.12 14.33 27.10
C ALA A 194 -12.91 15.83 27.30
N SER A 195 -14.01 16.58 27.22
CA SER A 195 -14.05 18.01 27.49
C SER A 195 -13.30 18.24 28.80
N ARG A 196 -12.09 18.83 28.72
CA ARG A 196 -11.36 19.22 29.92
C ARG A 196 -12.27 20.13 30.72
N PRO A 197 -12.58 19.80 31.96
CA PRO A 197 -13.33 20.74 32.82
C PRO A 197 -12.54 22.02 32.88
N GLY A 198 -13.17 23.12 32.50
CA GLY A 198 -12.58 24.43 32.62
C GLY A 198 -12.15 24.66 34.06
N THR A 199 -10.87 24.87 34.27
CA THR A 199 -10.35 25.39 35.53
C THR A 199 -10.87 26.80 35.71
N SER A 200 -11.97 26.93 36.44
CA SER A 200 -12.43 28.19 36.98
C SER A 200 -11.35 28.77 37.91
N LYS A 201 -10.75 29.87 37.49
CA LYS A 201 -9.81 30.67 38.23
C LYS A 201 -10.54 31.26 39.47
N PRO A 202 -10.08 31.09 40.68
CA PRO A 202 -10.72 31.78 41.83
C PRO A 202 -10.41 33.26 41.76
N SER A 203 -11.47 34.07 41.77
CA SER A 203 -11.40 35.51 41.97
C SER A 203 -10.87 35.80 43.36
N GLN A 204 -9.71 36.45 43.48
CA GLN A 204 -9.26 37.03 44.70
C GLN A 204 -9.89 38.40 44.88
N LYS A 205 -10.44 38.59 46.05
CA LYS A 205 -10.97 39.82 46.62
C LYS A 205 -9.82 40.64 47.18
#